data_5d74ddc5fd3e8ed2b24b4e94eacf8566
#
_entry.id   5d74ddc5fd3e8ed2b24b4e94eacf8566
#
_cell.length_a   1.000
_cell.length_b   1.000
_cell.length_c   1.000
_cell.angle_alpha   90.00
_cell.angle_beta   90.00
_cell.angle_gamma   90.00
#
_symmetry.space_group_name_H-M   'P 1'
#
loop_
_entity.id
_entity.type
_entity.pdbx_description
1 polymer ?
#
loop_
_entity_poly.entity_id
_entity_poly.type
_entity_poly.pdbx_seq_one_letter_code
_entity_poly.pdbx_strand_id
1 'polypeptide(L)'
;MEAKPVEEAVLSIDTILYHAKERLSIEQSQRITTLEHSVVRGDVKDQQLKVFHQLAHFWSDSAKVFEPYAWYEGESARLENSEKSLTFAAHLFLDNLRSEENPALKRWKALQAKDLFERSLKINPSNDSSAVGLGACYIFGNIAENPMEGILKVRAVAEKDSTNVFAQSVLGYGSLISGQYDRAISRFQAVARLQPENLEAMMVLADLYERRTDKPSAISWYNKAVPLIKNPVLKGEVEKRIEDLKK
;
A
#
# COMPACT_ATOMS: atom_id res chain seq x y z
N MET A 1 -23.17 29.63 -8.98
CA MET A 1 -23.52 28.54 -8.04
C MET A 1 -22.47 27.47 -8.22
N GLU A 2 -21.45 27.48 -7.39
CA GLU A 2 -20.44 26.40 -7.39
C GLU A 2 -21.09 25.19 -6.74
N ALA A 3 -21.11 24.07 -7.46
CA ALA A 3 -21.58 22.80 -6.95
C ALA A 3 -20.64 22.41 -5.80
N LYS A 4 -21.18 22.27 -4.59
CA LYS A 4 -20.46 21.65 -3.47
C LYS A 4 -19.92 20.28 -3.94
N PRO A 5 -18.66 19.94 -3.66
CA PRO A 5 -18.16 18.61 -3.93
C PRO A 5 -19.09 17.61 -3.25
N VAL A 6 -19.60 16.66 -4.01
CA VAL A 6 -20.33 15.51 -3.48
C VAL A 6 -19.33 14.78 -2.60
N GLU A 7 -19.54 14.80 -1.28
CA GLU A 7 -18.81 13.93 -0.36
C GLU A 7 -19.08 12.49 -0.82
N GLU A 8 -18.13 11.91 -1.52
CA GLU A 8 -18.21 10.49 -1.90
C GLU A 8 -18.34 9.69 -0.61
N ALA A 9 -19.46 9.00 -0.46
CA ALA A 9 -19.76 8.20 0.72
C ALA A 9 -18.61 7.21 0.95
N VAL A 10 -18.00 7.30 2.13
CA VAL A 10 -16.93 6.35 2.51
C VAL A 10 -17.54 4.95 2.58
N LEU A 11 -16.97 4.01 1.85
CA LEU A 11 -17.42 2.62 1.84
C LEU A 11 -17.35 2.04 3.26
N SER A 12 -18.46 1.46 3.75
CA SER A 12 -18.48 0.86 5.07
C SER A 12 -17.90 -0.55 5.06
N ILE A 13 -17.33 -0.98 6.18
CA ILE A 13 -16.87 -2.37 6.32
C ILE A 13 -18.03 -3.37 6.20
N ASP A 14 -19.21 -3.00 6.66
CA ASP A 14 -20.40 -3.88 6.56
C ASP A 14 -20.75 -4.17 5.10
N THR A 15 -20.67 -3.16 4.23
CA THR A 15 -20.87 -3.33 2.78
C THR A 15 -19.80 -4.24 2.17
N ILE A 16 -18.54 -4.07 2.57
CA ILE A 16 -17.42 -4.91 2.10
C ILE A 16 -17.61 -6.36 2.53
N LEU A 17 -17.93 -6.58 3.81
CA LEU A 17 -18.18 -7.92 4.36
C LEU A 17 -19.40 -8.56 3.71
N TYR A 18 -20.47 -7.80 3.48
CA TYR A 18 -21.66 -8.30 2.79
C TYR A 18 -21.29 -8.87 1.42
N HIS A 19 -20.64 -8.09 0.56
CA HIS A 19 -20.22 -8.55 -0.78
C HIS A 19 -19.18 -9.65 -0.75
N ALA A 20 -18.29 -9.65 0.23
CA ALA A 20 -17.32 -10.73 0.39
C ALA A 20 -18.00 -12.07 0.75
N LYS A 21 -19.02 -12.03 1.60
CA LYS A 21 -19.80 -13.21 2.01
C LYS A 21 -20.63 -13.81 0.87
N GLU A 22 -21.11 -13.01 -0.09
CA GLU A 22 -21.85 -13.51 -1.26
C GLU A 22 -21.02 -14.49 -2.12
N ARG A 23 -19.68 -14.46 -2.02
CA ARG A 23 -18.76 -15.30 -2.79
C ARG A 23 -18.36 -16.59 -2.05
N LEU A 24 -18.80 -16.77 -0.82
CA LEU A 24 -18.42 -17.93 0.00
C LEU A 24 -19.21 -19.17 -0.36
N SER A 25 -18.56 -20.33 -0.25
CA SER A 25 -19.26 -21.62 -0.27
C SER A 25 -20.16 -21.77 0.96
N ILE A 26 -21.08 -22.74 0.91
CA ILE A 26 -21.97 -23.05 2.05
C ILE A 26 -21.15 -23.36 3.31
N GLU A 27 -20.10 -24.16 3.18
CA GLU A 27 -19.22 -24.55 4.29
C GLU A 27 -18.47 -23.33 4.85
N GLN A 28 -17.93 -22.47 3.99
CA GLN A 28 -17.27 -21.23 4.38
C GLN A 28 -18.25 -20.29 5.10
N SER A 29 -19.48 -20.19 4.60
CA SER A 29 -20.53 -19.35 5.21
C SER A 29 -20.92 -19.81 6.63
N GLN A 30 -21.01 -21.14 6.83
CA GLN A 30 -21.27 -21.70 8.16
C GLN A 30 -20.10 -21.43 9.13
N ARG A 31 -18.87 -21.61 8.65
CA ARG A 31 -17.67 -21.38 9.44
C ARG A 31 -17.53 -19.91 9.87
N ILE A 32 -17.68 -18.96 8.93
CA ILE A 32 -17.56 -17.53 9.26
C ILE A 32 -18.64 -17.08 10.23
N THR A 33 -19.89 -17.55 10.06
CA THR A 33 -20.99 -17.25 10.98
C THR A 33 -20.68 -17.72 12.40
N THR A 34 -20.11 -18.90 12.55
CA THR A 34 -19.70 -19.45 13.85
C THR A 34 -18.62 -18.59 14.50
N LEU A 35 -17.61 -18.16 13.73
CA LEU A 35 -16.52 -17.29 14.20
C LEU A 35 -17.04 -15.92 14.62
N GLU A 36 -17.91 -15.29 13.83
CA GLU A 36 -18.48 -13.98 14.14
C GLU A 36 -19.34 -14.01 15.41
N HIS A 37 -20.14 -15.05 15.61
CA HIS A 37 -20.89 -15.21 16.85
C HIS A 37 -20.03 -15.42 18.10
N SER A 38 -18.79 -15.88 17.94
CA SER A 38 -17.85 -16.03 19.06
C SER A 38 -17.23 -14.70 19.50
N VAL A 39 -17.15 -13.69 18.61
CA VAL A 39 -16.71 -12.33 18.97
C VAL A 39 -17.64 -11.69 20.01
N VAL A 40 -18.94 -11.88 19.85
CA VAL A 40 -19.98 -11.23 20.70
C VAL A 40 -19.96 -11.77 22.13
N ARG A 41 -19.40 -12.95 22.37
CA ARG A 41 -19.36 -13.60 23.70
C ARG A 41 -18.10 -13.31 24.50
N GLY A 42 -17.09 -12.63 23.91
CA GLY A 42 -15.79 -12.45 24.53
C GLY A 42 -15.65 -11.10 25.24
N ASP A 43 -15.86 -11.08 26.57
CA ASP A 43 -15.57 -9.90 27.40
C ASP A 43 -14.05 -9.76 27.71
N VAL A 44 -13.28 -10.77 27.37
CA VAL A 44 -11.82 -10.83 27.67
C VAL A 44 -11.03 -10.46 26.42
N LYS A 45 -10.17 -9.46 26.52
CA LYS A 45 -9.31 -8.95 25.45
C LYS A 45 -8.60 -10.06 24.67
N ASP A 46 -8.03 -11.03 25.37
CA ASP A 46 -7.27 -12.13 24.76
C ASP A 46 -8.17 -13.06 23.92
N GLN A 47 -9.42 -13.23 24.33
CA GLN A 47 -10.39 -14.02 23.56
C GLN A 47 -10.79 -13.28 22.27
N GLN A 48 -11.03 -11.96 22.35
CA GLN A 48 -11.35 -11.13 21.18
C GLN A 48 -10.17 -11.13 20.19
N LEU A 49 -8.93 -10.95 20.66
CA LEU A 49 -7.72 -11.04 19.83
C LEU A 49 -7.64 -12.37 19.10
N LYS A 50 -7.85 -13.49 19.82
CA LYS A 50 -7.83 -14.82 19.22
C LYS A 50 -8.90 -14.97 18.12
N VAL A 51 -10.10 -14.44 18.33
CA VAL A 51 -11.18 -14.53 17.34
C VAL A 51 -10.89 -13.64 16.13
N PHE A 52 -10.36 -12.42 16.32
CA PHE A 52 -9.98 -11.56 15.20
C PHE A 52 -8.89 -12.20 14.34
N HIS A 53 -7.88 -12.83 14.93
CA HIS A 53 -6.87 -13.60 14.19
C HIS A 53 -7.49 -14.80 13.45
N GLN A 54 -8.44 -15.52 14.05
CA GLN A 54 -9.13 -16.61 13.37
C GLN A 54 -9.96 -16.11 12.18
N LEU A 55 -10.62 -14.95 12.32
CA LEU A 55 -11.35 -14.31 11.23
C LEU A 55 -10.39 -13.84 10.13
N ALA A 56 -9.26 -13.20 10.48
CA ALA A 56 -8.23 -12.81 9.53
C ALA A 56 -7.70 -14.03 8.75
N HIS A 57 -7.32 -15.10 9.44
CA HIS A 57 -6.89 -16.35 8.80
C HIS A 57 -7.96 -16.99 7.92
N PHE A 58 -9.22 -16.96 8.32
CA PHE A 58 -10.30 -17.43 7.47
C PHE A 58 -10.33 -16.67 6.14
N TRP A 59 -10.27 -15.34 6.19
CA TRP A 59 -10.35 -14.50 5.01
C TRP A 59 -9.09 -14.58 4.13
N SER A 60 -7.88 -14.72 4.73
CA SER A 60 -6.64 -14.86 3.98
C SER A 60 -6.48 -16.25 3.36
N ASP A 61 -6.73 -17.30 4.13
CA ASP A 61 -6.33 -18.68 3.77
C ASP A 61 -7.44 -19.45 3.07
N SER A 62 -8.68 -19.29 3.55
CA SER A 62 -9.84 -20.04 3.06
C SER A 62 -10.59 -19.30 1.97
N ALA A 63 -10.97 -18.06 2.24
CA ALA A 63 -11.78 -17.24 1.33
C ALA A 63 -10.96 -16.50 0.27
N LYS A 64 -9.68 -16.22 0.54
CA LYS A 64 -8.77 -15.47 -0.33
C LYS A 64 -9.29 -14.06 -0.69
N VAL A 65 -9.89 -13.36 0.29
CA VAL A 65 -10.41 -12.00 0.13
C VAL A 65 -9.63 -11.04 1.01
N PHE A 66 -8.99 -10.05 0.38
CA PHE A 66 -8.04 -9.17 1.04
C PHE A 66 -8.68 -8.20 2.03
N GLU A 67 -9.75 -7.51 1.67
CA GLU A 67 -10.32 -6.43 2.47
C GLU A 67 -10.80 -6.89 3.86
N PRO A 68 -11.57 -7.97 4.00
CA PRO A 68 -11.90 -8.52 5.31
C PRO A 68 -10.67 -9.01 6.09
N TYR A 69 -9.71 -9.64 5.41
CA TYR A 69 -8.46 -10.05 6.04
C TYR A 69 -7.75 -8.87 6.70
N ALA A 70 -7.46 -7.82 5.91
CA ALA A 70 -6.76 -6.64 6.40
C ALA A 70 -7.56 -5.90 7.49
N TRP A 71 -8.90 -5.91 7.40
CA TRP A 71 -9.77 -5.34 8.42
C TRP A 71 -9.60 -6.03 9.78
N TYR A 72 -9.70 -7.38 9.82
CA TYR A 72 -9.57 -8.12 11.09
C TYR A 72 -8.15 -8.06 11.65
N GLU A 73 -7.11 -8.00 10.83
CA GLU A 73 -5.74 -7.67 11.29
C GLU A 73 -5.67 -6.26 11.87
N GLY A 74 -6.33 -5.29 11.26
CA GLY A 74 -6.47 -3.94 11.78
C GLY A 74 -7.17 -3.89 13.13
N GLU A 75 -8.28 -4.61 13.30
CA GLU A 75 -9.01 -4.71 14.57
C GLU A 75 -8.17 -5.38 15.67
N SER A 76 -7.45 -6.46 15.32
CA SER A 76 -6.48 -7.08 16.23
C SER A 76 -5.42 -6.08 16.69
N ALA A 77 -4.85 -5.34 15.75
CA ALA A 77 -3.82 -4.34 16.05
C ALA A 77 -4.34 -3.18 16.92
N ARG A 78 -5.57 -2.70 16.67
CA ARG A 78 -6.24 -1.68 17.49
C ARG A 78 -6.47 -2.16 18.92
N LEU A 79 -6.88 -3.42 19.06
CA LEU A 79 -7.15 -4.03 20.35
C LEU A 79 -5.86 -4.33 21.12
N GLU A 80 -4.82 -4.83 20.44
CA GLU A 80 -3.49 -5.07 21.01
C GLU A 80 -2.82 -3.76 21.45
N ASN A 81 -2.98 -2.73 20.61
CA ASN A 81 -2.48 -1.36 20.81
C ASN A 81 -0.95 -1.33 21.05
N SER A 82 -0.20 -2.10 20.24
CA SER A 82 1.26 -2.03 20.21
C SER A 82 1.74 -1.29 18.95
N GLU A 83 2.86 -0.57 19.05
CA GLU A 83 3.46 0.11 17.89
C GLU A 83 3.68 -0.86 16.73
N LYS A 84 4.22 -2.04 17.03
CA LYS A 84 4.56 -3.06 16.04
C LYS A 84 3.34 -3.57 15.29
N SER A 85 2.27 -3.98 16.00
CA SER A 85 1.07 -4.51 15.38
C SER A 85 0.34 -3.44 14.58
N LEU A 86 0.25 -2.21 15.10
CA LEU A 86 -0.37 -1.08 14.40
C LEU A 86 0.38 -0.73 13.11
N THR A 87 1.71 -0.66 13.15
CA THR A 87 2.53 -0.40 11.97
C THR A 87 2.37 -1.51 10.93
N PHE A 88 2.40 -2.77 11.37
CA PHE A 88 2.22 -3.93 10.47
C PHE A 88 0.86 -3.89 9.76
N ALA A 89 -0.23 -3.77 10.53
CA ALA A 89 -1.57 -3.72 9.96
C ALA A 89 -1.79 -2.52 9.03
N ALA A 90 -1.18 -1.37 9.35
CA ALA A 90 -1.22 -0.19 8.49
C ALA A 90 -0.54 -0.45 7.13
N HIS A 91 0.61 -1.14 7.13
CA HIS A 91 1.30 -1.51 5.90
C HIS A 91 0.50 -2.48 5.03
N LEU A 92 -0.27 -3.42 5.60
CA LEU A 92 -1.15 -4.29 4.81
C LEU A 92 -2.09 -3.47 3.91
N PHE A 93 -2.73 -2.45 4.46
CA PHE A 93 -3.60 -1.57 3.68
C PHE A 93 -2.81 -0.72 2.68
N LEU A 94 -1.68 -0.17 3.09
CA LEU A 94 -0.87 0.72 2.25
C LEU A 94 -0.28 0.00 1.04
N ASP A 95 0.23 -1.21 1.21
CA ASP A 95 0.86 -1.99 0.14
C ASP A 95 -0.15 -2.35 -0.96
N ASN A 96 -1.41 -2.55 -0.57
CA ASN A 96 -2.50 -2.83 -1.51
C ASN A 96 -3.14 -1.56 -2.10
N LEU A 97 -2.82 -0.38 -1.56
CA LEU A 97 -3.45 0.89 -1.93
C LEU A 97 -3.07 1.35 -3.34
N ARG A 98 -1.80 1.17 -3.72
CA ARG A 98 -1.28 1.70 -4.99
C ARG A 98 -1.86 0.99 -6.22
N SER A 99 -2.12 -0.31 -6.10
CA SER A 99 -2.70 -1.14 -7.16
C SER A 99 -4.23 -1.13 -7.17
N GLU A 100 -4.87 -0.49 -6.18
CA GLU A 100 -6.33 -0.42 -6.13
C GLU A 100 -6.88 0.54 -7.19
N GLU A 101 -7.72 0.02 -8.06
CA GLU A 101 -8.35 0.80 -9.14
C GLU A 101 -9.70 1.39 -8.73
N ASN A 102 -10.42 0.74 -7.81
CA ASN A 102 -11.71 1.24 -7.34
C ASN A 102 -11.50 2.44 -6.38
N PRO A 103 -11.96 3.65 -6.73
CA PRO A 103 -11.70 4.86 -5.94
C PRO A 103 -12.26 4.77 -4.51
N ALA A 104 -13.43 4.15 -4.32
CA ALA A 104 -14.04 4.02 -3.01
C ALA A 104 -13.25 3.04 -2.11
N LEU A 105 -12.80 1.90 -2.65
CA LEU A 105 -11.92 0.96 -1.94
C LEU A 105 -10.56 1.58 -1.66
N LYS A 106 -9.98 2.30 -2.62
CA LYS A 106 -8.72 3.04 -2.44
C LYS A 106 -8.82 4.01 -1.27
N ARG A 107 -9.85 4.85 -1.25
CA ARG A 107 -10.10 5.79 -0.15
C ARG A 107 -10.31 5.07 1.18
N TRP A 108 -11.08 3.98 1.20
CA TRP A 108 -11.31 3.19 2.40
C TRP A 108 -9.99 2.61 2.95
N LYS A 109 -9.19 1.95 2.10
CA LYS A 109 -7.87 1.41 2.49
C LYS A 109 -6.96 2.49 3.05
N ALA A 110 -6.90 3.65 2.40
CA ALA A 110 -6.10 4.78 2.86
C ALA A 110 -6.53 5.30 4.24
N LEU A 111 -7.82 5.36 4.51
CA LEU A 111 -8.35 5.78 5.81
C LEU A 111 -8.04 4.76 6.92
N GLN A 112 -8.11 3.45 6.61
CA GLN A 112 -7.73 2.42 7.56
C GLN A 112 -6.22 2.49 7.88
N ALA A 113 -5.37 2.58 6.86
CA ALA A 113 -3.94 2.73 7.05
C ALA A 113 -3.59 4.00 7.84
N LYS A 114 -4.22 5.13 7.51
CA LYS A 114 -4.05 6.41 8.22
C LYS A 114 -4.32 6.28 9.72
N ASP A 115 -5.49 5.75 10.11
CA ASP A 115 -5.84 5.57 11.53
C ASP A 115 -4.79 4.73 12.27
N LEU A 116 -4.36 3.62 11.67
CA LEU A 116 -3.39 2.72 12.29
C LEU A 116 -2.00 3.37 12.42
N PHE A 117 -1.51 4.10 11.39
CA PHE A 117 -0.26 4.85 11.48
C PHE A 117 -0.33 5.97 12.50
N GLU A 118 -1.44 6.70 12.60
CA GLU A 118 -1.63 7.75 13.61
C GLU A 118 -1.62 7.19 15.02
N ARG A 119 -2.22 6.01 15.25
CA ARG A 119 -2.15 5.31 16.54
C ARG A 119 -0.73 4.86 16.86
N SER A 120 0.00 4.31 15.89
CA SER A 120 1.39 3.92 16.05
C SER A 120 2.26 5.13 16.44
N LEU A 121 2.09 6.27 15.76
CA LEU A 121 2.82 7.51 16.05
C LEU A 121 2.45 8.15 17.40
N LYS A 122 1.25 7.92 17.92
CA LYS A 122 0.91 8.31 19.30
C LYS A 122 1.69 7.52 20.34
N ILE A 123 2.01 6.25 20.06
CA ILE A 123 2.83 5.39 20.95
C ILE A 123 4.30 5.74 20.79
N ASN A 124 4.78 5.82 19.54
CA ASN A 124 6.17 6.17 19.22
C ASN A 124 6.23 7.26 18.13
N PRO A 125 6.31 8.55 18.53
CA PRO A 125 6.40 9.66 17.58
C PRO A 125 7.63 9.64 16.66
N SER A 126 8.67 8.84 17.02
CA SER A 126 9.90 8.70 16.23
C SER A 126 9.89 7.51 15.28
N ASN A 127 8.77 6.80 15.10
CA ASN A 127 8.65 5.72 14.14
C ASN A 127 8.63 6.26 12.71
N ASP A 128 9.79 6.27 12.07
CA ASP A 128 9.96 6.78 10.70
C ASP A 128 9.12 5.97 9.68
N SER A 129 8.94 4.66 9.88
CA SER A 129 8.08 3.83 9.02
C SER A 129 6.62 4.29 9.04
N SER A 130 6.09 4.54 10.25
CA SER A 130 4.72 5.06 10.41
C SER A 130 4.57 6.49 9.90
N ALA A 131 5.59 7.34 10.07
CA ALA A 131 5.56 8.72 9.54
C ALA A 131 5.54 8.76 8.02
N VAL A 132 6.36 7.93 7.36
CA VAL A 132 6.39 7.78 5.90
C VAL A 132 5.09 7.16 5.41
N GLY A 133 4.60 6.09 6.06
CA GLY A 133 3.35 5.42 5.72
C GLY A 133 2.14 6.34 5.81
N LEU A 134 2.06 7.15 6.87
CA LEU A 134 1.03 8.18 7.00
C LEU A 134 1.09 9.19 5.86
N GLY A 135 2.30 9.66 5.52
CA GLY A 135 2.49 10.55 4.37
C GLY A 135 2.08 9.91 3.04
N ALA A 136 2.36 8.62 2.86
CA ALA A 136 1.96 7.85 1.68
C ALA A 136 0.43 7.72 1.56
N CYS A 137 -0.30 7.59 2.68
CA CYS A 137 -1.77 7.59 2.67
C CYS A 137 -2.34 8.90 2.09
N TYR A 138 -1.75 10.04 2.42
CA TYR A 138 -2.17 11.33 1.86
C TYR A 138 -1.82 11.48 0.38
N ILE A 139 -0.67 10.95 -0.05
CA ILE A 139 -0.19 11.07 -1.44
C ILE A 139 -0.99 10.15 -2.38
N PHE A 140 -1.29 8.92 -1.95
CA PHE A 140 -1.87 7.89 -2.83
C PHE A 140 -3.35 7.65 -2.62
N GLY A 141 -3.89 7.99 -1.43
CA GLY A 141 -5.21 7.54 -0.99
C GLY A 141 -6.37 8.45 -1.36
N ASN A 142 -6.10 9.62 -1.95
CA ASN A 142 -7.12 10.63 -2.25
C ASN A 142 -8.01 10.97 -1.02
N ILE A 143 -7.37 11.08 0.16
CA ILE A 143 -8.05 11.34 1.45
C ILE A 143 -7.85 12.77 1.97
N ALA A 144 -7.10 13.60 1.25
CA ALA A 144 -6.84 14.99 1.58
C ALA A 144 -7.04 15.88 0.35
N GLU A 145 -7.56 17.08 0.56
CA GLU A 145 -7.64 18.10 -0.49
C GLU A 145 -6.25 18.53 -0.97
N ASN A 146 -5.27 18.49 -0.09
CA ASN A 146 -3.88 18.82 -0.41
C ASN A 146 -2.92 17.71 0.02
N PRO A 147 -2.33 16.97 -0.92
CA PRO A 147 -1.33 15.93 -0.61
C PRO A 147 0.01 16.49 -0.10
N MET A 148 0.19 17.81 -0.08
CA MET A 148 1.42 18.45 0.38
C MET A 148 1.75 18.13 1.85
N GLU A 149 0.73 17.98 2.70
CA GLU A 149 0.93 17.54 4.09
C GLU A 149 1.65 16.18 4.17
N GLY A 150 1.21 15.23 3.34
CA GLY A 150 1.87 13.93 3.22
C GLY A 150 3.31 14.06 2.74
N ILE A 151 3.54 14.86 1.69
CA ILE A 151 4.88 15.10 1.14
C ILE A 151 5.83 15.68 2.21
N LEU A 152 5.37 16.64 3.03
CA LEU A 152 6.19 17.22 4.09
C LEU A 152 6.59 16.21 5.16
N LYS A 153 5.67 15.33 5.58
CA LYS A 153 5.97 14.26 6.54
C LYS A 153 7.05 13.30 6.01
N VAL A 154 6.91 12.85 4.76
CA VAL A 154 7.89 11.95 4.14
C VAL A 154 9.23 12.64 3.92
N ARG A 155 9.22 13.93 3.52
CA ARG A 155 10.44 14.71 3.32
C ARG A 155 11.23 14.86 4.62
N ALA A 156 10.57 15.13 5.76
CA ALA A 156 11.25 15.23 7.05
C ALA A 156 12.03 13.96 7.40
N VAL A 157 11.47 12.78 7.11
CA VAL A 157 12.18 11.51 7.31
C VAL A 157 13.35 11.37 6.33
N ALA A 158 13.15 11.69 5.04
CA ALA A 158 14.22 11.61 4.03
C ALA A 158 15.37 12.62 4.25
N GLU A 159 15.11 13.74 4.90
CA GLU A 159 16.12 14.73 5.29
C GLU A 159 16.92 14.27 6.52
N LYS A 160 16.24 13.62 7.48
CA LYS A 160 16.87 13.00 8.65
C LYS A 160 17.74 11.80 8.25
N ASP A 161 17.25 10.97 7.35
CA ASP A 161 17.93 9.79 6.82
C ASP A 161 17.74 9.67 5.32
N SER A 162 18.74 10.14 4.56
CA SER A 162 18.73 10.07 3.09
C SER A 162 18.84 8.64 2.53
N THR A 163 19.16 7.65 3.37
CA THR A 163 19.24 6.22 3.02
C THR A 163 17.94 5.47 3.29
N ASN A 164 16.92 6.14 3.83
CA ASN A 164 15.60 5.55 4.03
C ASN A 164 14.92 5.28 2.68
N VAL A 165 15.05 4.04 2.20
CA VAL A 165 14.53 3.59 0.90
C VAL A 165 13.03 3.81 0.78
N PHE A 166 12.26 3.57 1.85
CA PHE A 166 10.82 3.75 1.84
C PHE A 166 10.44 5.22 1.61
N ALA A 167 11.09 6.14 2.32
CA ALA A 167 10.88 7.58 2.11
C ALA A 167 11.27 8.04 0.70
N GLN A 168 12.41 7.55 0.17
CA GLN A 168 12.83 7.85 -1.21
C GLN A 168 11.82 7.34 -2.23
N SER A 169 11.31 6.12 -2.07
CA SER A 169 10.31 5.52 -2.96
C SER A 169 9.00 6.30 -2.95
N VAL A 170 8.48 6.63 -1.76
CA VAL A 170 7.23 7.40 -1.62
C VAL A 170 7.35 8.79 -2.25
N LEU A 171 8.47 9.51 -2.03
CA LEU A 171 8.72 10.79 -2.68
C LEU A 171 8.90 10.66 -4.20
N GLY A 172 9.50 9.57 -4.66
CA GLY A 172 9.63 9.25 -6.08
C GLY A 172 8.27 9.10 -6.75
N TYR A 173 7.40 8.29 -6.16
CA TYR A 173 6.03 8.12 -6.66
C TYR A 173 5.19 9.37 -6.55
N GLY A 174 5.29 10.14 -5.45
CA GLY A 174 4.64 11.44 -5.33
C GLY A 174 5.07 12.42 -6.43
N SER A 175 6.35 12.38 -6.78
CA SER A 175 6.89 13.16 -7.90
C SER A 175 6.35 12.70 -9.26
N LEU A 176 6.15 11.38 -9.45
CA LEU A 176 5.52 10.82 -10.64
C LEU A 176 4.08 11.30 -10.81
N ILE A 177 3.29 11.21 -9.75
CA ILE A 177 1.87 11.64 -9.75
C ILE A 177 1.75 13.14 -10.07
N SER A 178 2.70 13.95 -9.60
CA SER A 178 2.72 15.39 -9.87
C SER A 178 3.43 15.79 -11.16
N GLY A 179 3.84 14.84 -12.02
CA GLY A 179 4.52 15.09 -13.28
C GLY A 179 5.96 15.61 -13.16
N GLN A 180 6.55 15.57 -11.95
CA GLN A 180 7.90 16.04 -11.69
C GLN A 180 8.94 14.94 -11.99
N TYR A 181 9.06 14.55 -13.28
CA TYR A 181 9.82 13.38 -13.72
C TYR A 181 11.30 13.42 -13.33
N ASP A 182 11.97 14.58 -13.37
CA ASP A 182 13.38 14.71 -12.97
C ASP A 182 13.59 14.39 -11.48
N ARG A 183 12.67 14.83 -10.64
CA ARG A 183 12.71 14.50 -9.22
C ARG A 183 12.42 13.02 -8.99
N ALA A 184 11.46 12.44 -9.71
CA ALA A 184 11.18 11.01 -9.65
C ALA A 184 12.42 10.19 -10.03
N ILE A 185 13.08 10.51 -11.14
CA ILE A 185 14.33 9.87 -11.57
C ILE A 185 15.39 9.94 -10.46
N SER A 186 15.64 11.13 -9.90
CA SER A 186 16.64 11.31 -8.84
C SER A 186 16.33 10.42 -7.62
N ARG A 187 15.07 10.33 -7.22
CA ARG A 187 14.64 9.49 -6.07
C ARG A 187 14.80 8.00 -6.36
N PHE A 188 14.35 7.53 -7.52
CA PHE A 188 14.49 6.10 -7.88
C PHE A 188 15.94 5.70 -8.17
N GLN A 189 16.79 6.61 -8.65
CA GLN A 189 18.24 6.36 -8.72
C GLN A 189 18.84 6.17 -7.32
N ALA A 190 18.40 6.94 -6.32
CA ALA A 190 18.82 6.73 -4.94
C ALA A 190 18.35 5.36 -4.42
N VAL A 191 17.11 4.96 -4.70
CA VAL A 191 16.60 3.62 -4.34
C VAL A 191 17.42 2.52 -5.00
N ALA A 192 17.67 2.59 -6.31
CA ALA A 192 18.43 1.58 -7.05
C ALA A 192 19.91 1.50 -6.58
N ARG A 193 20.49 2.60 -6.11
CA ARG A 193 21.83 2.60 -5.51
C ARG A 193 21.85 1.94 -4.14
N LEU A 194 20.83 2.19 -3.31
CA LEU A 194 20.72 1.63 -1.96
C LEU A 194 20.31 0.15 -1.98
N GLN A 195 19.52 -0.23 -2.97
CA GLN A 195 19.04 -1.59 -3.19
C GLN A 195 19.29 -2.00 -4.65
N PRO A 196 20.48 -2.52 -4.98
CA PRO A 196 20.84 -2.87 -6.37
C PRO A 196 20.00 -3.99 -7.00
N GLU A 197 19.20 -4.69 -6.21
CA GLU A 197 18.27 -5.73 -6.70
C GLU A 197 16.79 -5.28 -6.65
N ASN A 198 16.54 -3.98 -6.46
CA ASN A 198 15.18 -3.45 -6.44
C ASN A 198 14.61 -3.38 -7.87
N LEU A 199 13.95 -4.45 -8.28
CA LEU A 199 13.32 -4.58 -9.61
C LEU A 199 12.35 -3.43 -9.90
N GLU A 200 11.53 -3.05 -8.91
CA GLU A 200 10.54 -1.98 -9.06
C GLU A 200 11.20 -0.65 -9.42
N ALA A 201 12.25 -0.27 -8.68
CA ALA A 201 12.98 0.97 -8.97
C ALA A 201 13.62 0.97 -10.36
N MET A 202 14.17 -0.17 -10.80
CA MET A 202 14.75 -0.29 -12.14
C MET A 202 13.69 -0.16 -13.23
N MET A 203 12.55 -0.81 -13.07
CA MET A 203 11.45 -0.73 -14.03
C MET A 203 10.90 0.70 -14.13
N VAL A 204 10.69 1.35 -12.97
CA VAL A 204 10.23 2.76 -12.94
C VAL A 204 11.25 3.70 -13.61
N LEU A 205 12.56 3.49 -13.39
CA LEU A 205 13.59 4.29 -14.06
C LEU A 205 13.57 4.06 -15.57
N ALA A 206 13.45 2.82 -16.01
CA ALA A 206 13.37 2.51 -17.45
C ALA A 206 12.19 3.22 -18.10
N ASP A 207 11.00 3.12 -17.51
CA ASP A 207 9.77 3.77 -17.99
C ASP A 207 9.91 5.31 -18.02
N LEU A 208 10.54 5.89 -16.99
CA LEU A 208 10.77 7.34 -16.92
C LEU A 208 11.71 7.84 -18.00
N TYR A 209 12.81 7.12 -18.26
CA TYR A 209 13.74 7.48 -19.34
C TYR A 209 13.11 7.27 -20.72
N GLU A 210 12.28 6.26 -20.87
CA GLU A 210 11.52 6.06 -22.08
C GLU A 210 10.53 7.21 -22.36
N ARG A 211 9.77 7.66 -21.35
CA ARG A 211 8.89 8.84 -21.43
C ARG A 211 9.63 10.12 -21.83
N ARG A 212 10.91 10.21 -21.49
CA ARG A 212 11.80 11.31 -21.88
C ARG A 212 12.43 11.12 -23.27
N THR A 213 12.09 10.05 -23.98
CA THR A 213 12.72 9.67 -25.27
C THR A 213 14.23 9.38 -25.15
N ASP A 214 14.76 9.19 -23.94
CA ASP A 214 16.13 8.75 -23.68
C ASP A 214 16.21 7.23 -23.79
N LYS A 215 16.15 6.73 -25.04
CA LYS A 215 16.19 5.29 -25.36
C LYS A 215 17.45 4.60 -24.78
N PRO A 216 18.68 5.15 -24.85
CA PRO A 216 19.86 4.49 -24.29
C PRO A 216 19.75 4.23 -22.79
N SER A 217 19.30 5.22 -22.01
CA SER A 217 19.12 5.08 -20.57
C SER A 217 18.00 4.10 -20.23
N ALA A 218 16.87 4.16 -20.95
CA ALA A 218 15.75 3.22 -20.76
C ALA A 218 16.21 1.76 -20.99
N ILE A 219 16.90 1.50 -22.11
CA ILE A 219 17.46 0.16 -22.43
C ILE A 219 18.44 -0.30 -21.35
N SER A 220 19.29 0.60 -20.85
CA SER A 220 20.25 0.27 -19.78
C SER A 220 19.54 -0.21 -18.51
N TRP A 221 18.46 0.48 -18.08
CA TRP A 221 17.71 0.09 -16.89
C TRP A 221 16.87 -1.18 -17.09
N TYR A 222 16.24 -1.36 -18.24
CA TYR A 222 15.55 -2.62 -18.56
C TYR A 222 16.52 -3.81 -18.55
N ASN A 223 17.71 -3.67 -19.14
CA ASN A 223 18.74 -4.73 -19.12
C ASN A 223 19.18 -5.10 -17.69
N LYS A 224 19.23 -4.14 -16.77
CA LYS A 224 19.50 -4.42 -15.34
C LYS A 224 18.34 -5.13 -14.67
N ALA A 225 17.10 -4.84 -15.08
CA ALA A 225 15.89 -5.45 -14.51
C ALA A 225 15.68 -6.91 -14.98
N VAL A 226 15.94 -7.22 -16.26
CA VAL A 226 15.67 -8.53 -16.89
C VAL A 226 16.16 -9.74 -16.08
N PRO A 227 17.40 -9.77 -15.52
CA PRO A 227 17.87 -10.89 -14.72
C PRO A 227 17.08 -11.11 -13.42
N LEU A 228 16.41 -10.09 -12.90
CA LEU A 228 15.66 -10.13 -11.64
C LEU A 228 14.21 -10.54 -11.83
N ILE A 229 13.70 -10.52 -13.07
CA ILE A 229 12.32 -10.86 -13.39
C ILE A 229 12.13 -12.38 -13.35
N LYS A 230 11.35 -12.85 -12.36
CA LYS A 230 11.02 -14.28 -12.20
C LYS A 230 9.87 -14.74 -13.08
N ASN A 231 8.92 -13.84 -13.41
CA ASN A 231 7.77 -14.17 -14.26
C ASN A 231 8.23 -14.21 -15.74
N PRO A 232 8.15 -15.38 -16.44
CA PRO A 232 8.65 -15.51 -17.80
C PRO A 232 7.86 -14.68 -18.82
N VAL A 233 6.57 -14.43 -18.58
CA VAL A 233 5.74 -13.59 -19.47
C VAL A 233 6.23 -12.14 -19.38
N LEU A 234 6.31 -11.58 -18.17
CA LEU A 234 6.82 -10.23 -17.96
C LEU A 234 8.25 -10.06 -18.49
N LYS A 235 9.12 -11.07 -18.29
CA LYS A 235 10.48 -11.08 -18.82
C LYS A 235 10.49 -10.93 -20.34
N GLY A 236 9.69 -11.75 -21.03
CA GLY A 236 9.57 -11.70 -22.51
C GLY A 236 9.02 -10.35 -23.01
N GLU A 237 8.06 -9.74 -22.28
CA GLU A 237 7.54 -8.42 -22.61
C GLU A 237 8.61 -7.32 -22.51
N VAL A 238 9.43 -7.36 -21.44
CA VAL A 238 10.53 -6.41 -21.25
C VAL A 238 11.63 -6.60 -22.30
N GLU A 239 12.02 -7.83 -22.59
CA GLU A 239 12.99 -8.14 -23.65
C GLU A 239 12.52 -7.65 -25.02
N LYS A 240 11.25 -7.86 -25.36
CA LYS A 240 10.64 -7.32 -26.59
C LYS A 240 10.67 -5.79 -26.58
N ARG A 241 10.35 -5.16 -25.43
CA ARG A 241 10.40 -3.68 -25.31
C ARG A 241 11.79 -3.13 -25.58
N ILE A 242 12.84 -3.81 -25.09
CA ILE A 242 14.23 -3.44 -25.37
C ILE A 242 14.51 -3.50 -26.88
N GLU A 243 14.09 -4.55 -27.59
CA GLU A 243 14.29 -4.66 -29.03
C GLU A 243 13.54 -3.59 -29.82
N ASP A 244 12.34 -3.20 -29.40
CA ASP A 244 11.58 -2.14 -30.05
C ASP A 244 12.22 -0.75 -29.84
N LEU A 245 12.84 -0.52 -28.69
CA LEU A 245 13.58 0.73 -28.40
C LEU A 245 14.88 0.88 -29.20
N LYS A 246 15.48 -0.24 -29.65
CA LYS A 246 16.70 -0.23 -30.48
C LYS A 246 16.42 0.18 -31.93
N LYS A 247 15.18 0.09 -32.39
CA LYS A 247 14.75 0.55 -33.71
C LYS A 247 14.57 2.08 -33.73
#